data_e10f732205266731b6b8b778b1111501
#
_entry.id   e10f732205266731b6b8b778b1111501
#
_cell.length_a   1.000
_cell.length_b   1.000
_cell.length_c   1.000
_cell.angle_alpha   90.00
_cell.angle_beta   90.00
_cell.angle_gamma   90.00
#
_symmetry.space_group_name_H-M   'P 1'
#
loop_
_entity.id
_entity.type
_entity.pdbx_description
1 polymer ?
#
loop_
_entity_poly.entity_id
_entity_poly.type
_entity_poly.pdbx_seq_one_letter_code
_entity_poly.pdbx_strand_id
1 'polypeptide(L)'
;RKREMLEKAGRSLQKTTTEGSKAEKFLRQKLLDEGYDVRLHVKNLIEGKFELDLFLPELKLIIEIDGPQHFMPIFGEKRLEEVIKFDSIKNGLLISKGYCLVRIRYLCRHMSQSVQRRLWALVSEQVEKIEDKFPSENNRFIELEID
;
A
#
# COMPACT_ATOMS: atom_id res chain seq x y z
N ARG A 1 -6.04 10.52 -27.99
CA ARG A 1 -5.65 9.20 -27.51
C ARG A 1 -5.09 9.22 -26.08
N LYS A 2 -4.04 10.03 -25.86
CA LYS A 2 -3.48 10.25 -24.52
C LYS A 2 -4.52 10.86 -23.58
N ARG A 3 -5.29 11.84 -24.07
CA ARG A 3 -6.35 12.49 -23.33
C ARG A 3 -7.45 11.53 -22.92
N GLU A 4 -7.89 10.67 -23.84
CA GLU A 4 -8.90 9.64 -23.54
C GLU A 4 -8.41 8.64 -22.50
N MET A 5 -7.16 8.21 -22.62
CA MET A 5 -6.55 7.30 -21.64
C MET A 5 -6.48 7.93 -20.25
N LEU A 6 -6.11 9.21 -20.15
CA LEU A 6 -6.06 9.93 -18.88
C LEU A 6 -7.45 10.15 -18.28
N GLU A 7 -8.45 10.47 -19.10
CA GLU A 7 -9.83 10.62 -18.63
C GLU A 7 -10.39 9.30 -18.13
N LYS A 8 -10.14 8.21 -18.86
CA LYS A 8 -10.53 6.87 -18.45
C LYS A 8 -9.83 6.45 -17.16
N ALA A 9 -8.54 6.73 -17.04
CA ALA A 9 -7.76 6.46 -15.85
C ALA A 9 -8.25 7.31 -14.66
N GLY A 10 -8.61 8.58 -14.88
CA GLY A 10 -9.17 9.45 -13.85
C GLY A 10 -10.50 8.96 -13.31
N ARG A 11 -11.39 8.47 -14.19
CA ARG A 11 -12.67 7.87 -13.76
C ARG A 11 -12.43 6.57 -12.98
N SER A 12 -11.48 5.76 -13.44
CA SER A 12 -11.07 4.55 -12.73
C SER A 12 -10.46 4.86 -11.36
N LEU A 13 -9.80 6.02 -11.22
CA LEU A 13 -9.20 6.44 -9.97
C LEU A 13 -10.23 6.66 -8.86
N GLN A 14 -11.37 7.32 -9.16
CA GLN A 14 -12.42 7.52 -8.15
C GLN A 14 -12.93 6.19 -7.61
N LYS A 15 -13.20 5.23 -8.51
CA LYS A 15 -13.56 3.86 -8.13
C LYS A 15 -12.44 3.18 -7.36
N THR A 16 -11.21 3.31 -7.85
CA THR A 16 -10.03 2.67 -7.24
C THR A 16 -9.75 3.22 -5.85
N THR A 17 -9.97 4.52 -5.60
CA THR A 17 -9.81 5.12 -4.27
C THR A 17 -10.82 4.51 -3.29
N THR A 18 -12.09 4.36 -3.70
CA THR A 18 -13.11 3.69 -2.89
C THR A 18 -12.78 2.22 -2.68
N GLU A 19 -12.36 1.52 -3.73
CA GLU A 19 -11.97 0.11 -3.65
C GLU A 19 -10.69 -0.07 -2.81
N GLY A 20 -9.73 0.88 -2.88
CA GLY A 20 -8.55 0.89 -2.02
C GLY A 20 -8.92 0.97 -0.54
N SER A 21 -9.91 1.81 -0.18
CA SER A 21 -10.43 1.88 1.18
C SER A 21 -11.10 0.57 1.61
N LYS A 22 -11.79 -0.11 0.69
CA LYS A 22 -12.33 -1.46 0.94
C LYS A 22 -11.23 -2.48 1.14
N ALA A 23 -10.14 -2.38 0.36
CA ALA A 23 -8.98 -3.25 0.49
C ALA A 23 -8.31 -3.10 1.86
N GLU A 24 -8.15 -1.87 2.33
CA GLU A 24 -7.62 -1.59 3.66
C GLU A 24 -8.48 -2.24 4.75
N LYS A 25 -9.79 -2.04 4.69
CA LYS A 25 -10.73 -2.63 5.65
C LYS A 25 -10.73 -4.15 5.62
N PHE A 26 -10.67 -4.72 4.43
CA PHE A 26 -10.59 -6.16 4.24
C PHE A 26 -9.33 -6.73 4.87
N LEU A 27 -8.17 -6.17 4.56
CA LEU A 27 -6.89 -6.63 5.11
C LEU A 27 -6.83 -6.46 6.62
N ARG A 28 -7.31 -5.32 7.13
CA ARG A 28 -7.37 -5.09 8.57
C ARG A 28 -8.16 -6.20 9.26
N GLN A 29 -9.34 -6.52 8.74
CA GLN A 29 -10.20 -7.56 9.35
C GLN A 29 -9.52 -8.93 9.31
N LYS A 30 -8.91 -9.29 8.19
CA LYS A 30 -8.18 -10.56 8.05
C LYS A 30 -7.01 -10.66 9.04
N LEU A 31 -6.25 -9.60 9.16
CA LEU A 31 -5.10 -9.56 10.08
C LEU A 31 -5.54 -9.59 11.54
N LEU A 32 -6.63 -8.88 11.88
CA LEU A 32 -7.22 -8.96 13.22
C LEU A 32 -7.71 -10.37 13.53
N ASP A 33 -8.33 -11.04 12.58
CA ASP A 33 -8.81 -12.42 12.73
C ASP A 33 -7.65 -13.39 12.99
N GLU A 34 -6.47 -13.10 12.48
CA GLU A 34 -5.24 -13.86 12.73
C GLU A 34 -4.57 -13.51 14.07
N GLY A 35 -5.11 -12.54 14.79
CA GLY A 35 -4.61 -12.15 16.12
C GLY A 35 -3.59 -11.01 16.13
N TYR A 36 -3.35 -10.32 15.01
CA TYR A 36 -2.44 -9.19 14.97
C TYR A 36 -3.11 -7.90 15.45
N ASP A 37 -2.33 -7.03 16.11
CA ASP A 37 -2.71 -5.64 16.32
C ASP A 37 -2.51 -4.90 14.99
N VAL A 38 -3.55 -4.24 14.50
CA VAL A 38 -3.52 -3.50 13.24
C VAL A 38 -4.10 -2.11 13.46
N ARG A 39 -3.31 -1.09 13.13
CA ARG A 39 -3.72 0.31 13.23
C ARG A 39 -3.85 0.92 11.85
N LEU A 40 -4.94 1.64 11.62
CA LEU A 40 -5.21 2.33 10.36
C LEU A 40 -4.84 3.80 10.44
N HIS A 41 -4.42 4.34 9.31
CA HIS A 41 -4.20 5.78 9.11
C HIS A 41 -3.36 6.40 10.22
N VAL A 42 -2.23 5.76 10.50
CA VAL A 42 -1.32 6.16 11.57
C VAL A 42 -0.53 7.40 11.16
N LYS A 43 -0.56 8.42 12.02
CA LYS A 43 0.19 9.67 11.84
C LYS A 43 1.29 9.74 12.90
N ASN A 44 2.30 10.55 12.62
CA ASN A 44 3.38 10.85 13.58
C ASN A 44 4.29 9.67 13.95
N LEU A 45 4.29 8.60 13.18
CA LEU A 45 5.25 7.49 13.38
C LEU A 45 6.65 7.91 12.93
N ILE A 46 6.73 8.74 11.91
CA ILE A 46 7.97 9.32 11.40
C ILE A 46 7.82 10.84 11.28
N GLU A 47 8.93 11.55 11.23
CA GLU A 47 8.93 13.00 11.06
C GLU A 47 8.32 13.42 9.73
N GLY A 48 7.52 14.50 9.76
CA GLY A 48 6.82 15.03 8.60
C GLY A 48 5.32 14.74 8.66
N LYS A 49 4.62 15.14 7.59
CA LYS A 49 3.17 14.96 7.46
C LYS A 49 2.87 13.70 6.67
N PHE A 50 3.25 12.56 7.21
CA PHE A 50 3.03 11.26 6.59
C PHE A 50 1.96 10.48 7.33
N GLU A 51 1.06 9.87 6.57
CA GLU A 51 0.04 8.97 7.07
C GLU A 51 0.31 7.58 6.52
N LEU A 52 0.20 6.58 7.40
CA LEU A 52 0.44 5.18 7.04
C LEU A 52 -0.90 4.45 6.97
N ASP A 53 -1.15 3.71 5.88
CA ASP A 53 -2.43 3.04 5.68
C ASP A 53 -2.69 1.97 6.75
N LEU A 54 -1.77 1.02 6.88
CA LEU A 54 -1.87 -0.08 7.85
C LEU A 54 -0.54 -0.23 8.58
N PHE A 55 -0.60 -0.32 9.90
CA PHE A 55 0.58 -0.53 10.73
C PHE A 55 0.37 -1.71 11.67
N LEU A 56 1.29 -2.67 11.62
CA LEU A 56 1.34 -3.82 12.52
C LEU A 56 2.53 -3.63 13.47
N PRO A 57 2.30 -3.08 14.68
CA PRO A 57 3.40 -2.71 15.58
C PRO A 57 4.27 -3.88 16.00
N GLU A 58 3.66 -5.03 16.26
CA GLU A 58 4.37 -6.24 16.71
C GLU A 58 5.42 -6.72 15.71
N LEU A 59 5.13 -6.55 14.41
CA LEU A 59 6.02 -6.94 13.32
C LEU A 59 6.88 -5.81 12.79
N LYS A 60 6.71 -4.60 13.29
CA LYS A 60 7.32 -3.38 12.71
C LYS A 60 7.06 -3.30 11.20
N LEU A 61 5.84 -3.63 10.80
CA LEU A 61 5.44 -3.73 9.40
C LEU A 61 4.42 -2.65 9.06
N ILE A 62 4.67 -1.99 7.94
CA ILE A 62 3.74 -1.03 7.35
C ILE A 62 3.29 -1.58 6.01
N ILE A 63 1.99 -1.53 5.76
CA ILE A 63 1.40 -1.93 4.48
C ILE A 63 0.73 -0.69 3.89
N GLU A 64 1.15 -0.32 2.68
CA GLU A 64 0.58 0.79 1.92
C GLU A 64 -0.13 0.24 0.70
N ILE A 65 -1.34 0.74 0.45
CA ILE A 65 -2.12 0.36 -0.74
C ILE A 65 -2.12 1.54 -1.70
N ASP A 66 -1.41 1.37 -2.82
CA ASP A 66 -1.17 2.42 -3.79
C ASP A 66 -2.14 2.31 -4.97
N GLY A 67 -2.97 3.32 -5.15
CA GLY A 67 -3.78 3.48 -6.35
C GLY A 67 -2.95 3.95 -7.54
N PRO A 68 -3.55 4.03 -8.74
CA PRO A 68 -2.83 4.37 -9.97
C PRO A 68 -2.08 5.70 -9.95
N GLN A 69 -2.52 6.67 -9.15
CA GLN A 69 -1.87 7.98 -9.05
C GLN A 69 -0.42 7.91 -8.55
N HIS A 70 -0.01 6.80 -7.92
CA HIS A 70 1.35 6.62 -7.43
C HIS A 70 2.34 6.19 -8.52
N PHE A 71 1.85 5.73 -9.68
CA PHE A 71 2.72 5.22 -10.75
C PHE A 71 2.23 5.53 -12.16
N MET A 72 1.10 6.26 -12.30
CA MET A 72 0.56 6.70 -13.60
C MET A 72 0.30 8.21 -13.59
N PRO A 73 0.52 8.91 -14.71
CA PRO A 73 0.35 10.37 -14.78
C PRO A 73 -1.12 10.80 -14.93
N ILE A 74 -1.99 10.32 -14.06
CA ILE A 74 -3.44 10.60 -14.09
C ILE A 74 -3.72 12.09 -13.93
N PHE A 75 -2.96 12.77 -13.08
CA PHE A 75 -3.05 14.22 -12.85
C PHE A 75 -1.88 14.97 -13.48
N GLY A 76 -1.26 14.41 -14.55
CA GLY A 76 -0.13 14.96 -15.27
C GLY A 76 1.21 14.43 -14.77
N GLU A 77 2.22 14.58 -15.64
CA GLU A 77 3.57 14.06 -15.37
C GLU A 77 4.24 14.74 -14.20
N LYS A 78 4.02 16.06 -14.07
CA LYS A 78 4.59 16.83 -12.96
C LYS A 78 4.07 16.34 -11.61
N ARG A 79 2.76 16.07 -11.52
CA ARG A 79 2.15 15.55 -10.29
C ARG A 79 2.68 14.16 -9.97
N LEU A 80 2.86 13.32 -10.97
CA LEU A 80 3.44 11.99 -10.78
C LEU A 80 4.87 12.07 -10.23
N GLU A 81 5.70 12.98 -10.79
CA GLU A 81 7.06 13.18 -10.27
C GLU A 81 7.05 13.60 -8.80
N GLU A 82 6.14 14.49 -8.42
CA GLU A 82 5.98 14.93 -7.03
C GLU A 82 5.58 13.77 -6.12
N VAL A 83 4.65 12.93 -6.56
CA VAL A 83 4.18 11.76 -5.80
C VAL A 83 5.30 10.75 -5.64
N ILE A 84 6.03 10.43 -6.69
CA ILE A 84 7.16 9.49 -6.65
C ILE A 84 8.23 10.00 -5.67
N LYS A 85 8.54 11.28 -5.73
CA LYS A 85 9.51 11.91 -4.83
C LYS A 85 9.05 11.83 -3.37
N PHE A 86 7.78 12.16 -3.13
CA PHE A 86 7.18 12.10 -1.80
C PHE A 86 7.22 10.67 -1.24
N ASP A 87 6.81 9.69 -2.04
CA ASP A 87 6.82 8.28 -1.66
C ASP A 87 8.25 7.78 -1.38
N SER A 88 9.22 8.21 -2.19
CA SER A 88 10.63 7.87 -1.99
C SER A 88 11.16 8.36 -0.65
N ILE A 89 10.84 9.59 -0.28
CA ILE A 89 11.22 10.18 1.01
C ILE A 89 10.58 9.39 2.16
N LYS A 90 9.29 9.14 2.06
CA LYS A 90 8.53 8.36 3.04
C LYS A 90 9.12 6.96 3.24
N ASN A 91 9.39 6.26 2.14
CA ASN A 91 10.00 4.93 2.15
C ASN A 91 11.35 4.94 2.87
N GLY A 92 12.21 5.90 2.52
CA GLY A 92 13.54 6.04 3.12
C GLY A 92 13.48 6.30 4.62
N LEU A 93 12.57 7.18 5.06
CA LEU A 93 12.38 7.47 6.47
C LEU A 93 11.90 6.25 7.26
N LEU A 94 10.95 5.51 6.72
CA LEU A 94 10.42 4.31 7.37
C LEU A 94 11.49 3.23 7.52
N ILE A 95 12.21 2.96 6.45
CA ILE A 95 13.25 1.92 6.45
C ILE A 95 14.40 2.32 7.37
N SER A 96 14.81 3.59 7.37
CA SER A 96 15.88 4.07 8.23
C SER A 96 15.52 3.97 9.71
N LYS A 97 14.26 4.03 10.06
CA LYS A 97 13.76 3.83 11.44
C LYS A 97 13.59 2.37 11.83
N GLY A 98 13.89 1.45 10.93
CA GLY A 98 13.85 0.03 11.22
C GLY A 98 12.55 -0.68 10.89
N TYR A 99 11.66 -0.03 10.15
CA TYR A 99 10.41 -0.64 9.72
C TYR A 99 10.57 -1.42 8.42
N CYS A 100 9.74 -2.45 8.25
CA CYS A 100 9.54 -3.13 6.98
C CYS A 100 8.34 -2.51 6.29
N LEU A 101 8.45 -2.28 4.99
CA LEU A 101 7.42 -1.63 4.20
C LEU A 101 7.00 -2.50 3.02
N VAL A 102 5.72 -2.83 2.99
CA VAL A 102 5.09 -3.53 1.86
C VAL A 102 4.17 -2.54 1.16
N ARG A 103 4.45 -2.27 -0.12
CA ARG A 103 3.58 -1.43 -0.96
C ARG A 103 2.89 -2.30 -1.98
N ILE A 104 1.57 -2.15 -2.08
CA ILE A 104 0.74 -2.93 -2.99
C ILE A 104 0.17 -2.01 -4.05
N ARG A 105 0.57 -2.21 -5.31
CA ARG A 105 -0.06 -1.54 -6.45
C ARG A 105 -1.40 -2.20 -6.69
N TYR A 106 -2.46 -1.49 -6.32
CA TYR A 106 -3.83 -1.98 -6.39
C TYR A 106 -4.51 -1.45 -7.65
N LEU A 107 -4.71 -2.35 -8.62
CA LEU A 107 -5.28 -2.03 -9.93
C LEU A 107 -6.69 -2.59 -10.15
N CYS A 108 -7.27 -3.21 -9.10
CA CYS A 108 -8.57 -3.85 -9.21
C CYS A 108 -9.70 -2.83 -9.21
N ARG A 109 -10.70 -3.02 -10.09
CA ARG A 109 -11.90 -2.18 -10.15
C ARG A 109 -12.92 -2.54 -9.09
N HIS A 110 -13.01 -3.81 -8.76
CA HIS A 110 -13.99 -4.34 -7.81
C HIS A 110 -13.34 -5.32 -6.85
N MET A 111 -13.72 -5.23 -5.59
CA MET A 111 -13.30 -6.18 -4.55
C MET A 111 -14.16 -7.45 -4.62
N SER A 112 -13.97 -8.23 -5.69
CA SER A 112 -14.63 -9.53 -5.84
C SER A 112 -14.06 -10.54 -4.85
N GLN A 113 -14.73 -11.68 -4.68
CA GLN A 113 -14.21 -12.76 -3.85
C GLN A 113 -12.86 -13.27 -4.36
N SER A 114 -12.68 -13.30 -5.69
CA SER A 114 -11.40 -13.68 -6.30
C SER A 114 -10.28 -12.70 -5.93
N VAL A 115 -10.56 -11.40 -6.00
CA VAL A 115 -9.61 -10.36 -5.60
C VAL A 115 -9.27 -10.49 -4.12
N GLN A 116 -10.27 -10.69 -3.27
CA GLN A 116 -10.07 -10.88 -1.84
C GLN A 116 -9.14 -12.05 -1.54
N ARG A 117 -9.37 -13.20 -2.19
CA ARG A 117 -8.52 -14.38 -2.01
C ARG A 117 -7.08 -14.12 -2.45
N ARG A 118 -6.90 -13.51 -3.63
CA ARG A 118 -5.57 -13.22 -4.17
C ARG A 118 -4.82 -12.18 -3.33
N LEU A 119 -5.52 -11.13 -2.91
CA LEU A 119 -4.93 -10.10 -2.06
C LEU A 119 -4.49 -10.67 -0.72
N TRP A 120 -5.35 -11.46 -0.09
CA TRP A 120 -5.02 -12.10 1.18
C TRP A 120 -3.85 -13.09 1.04
N ALA A 121 -3.81 -13.86 -0.04
CA ALA A 121 -2.70 -14.78 -0.31
C ALA A 121 -1.36 -14.03 -0.42
N LEU A 122 -1.34 -12.91 -1.15
CA LEU A 122 -0.14 -12.09 -1.28
C LEU A 122 0.32 -11.51 0.07
N VAL A 123 -0.60 -10.92 0.81
CA VAL A 123 -0.29 -10.25 2.07
C VAL A 123 0.08 -11.27 3.15
N SER A 124 -0.70 -12.33 3.31
CA SER A 124 -0.44 -13.35 4.33
C SER A 124 0.90 -14.04 4.15
N GLU A 125 1.30 -14.28 2.91
CA GLU A 125 2.63 -14.84 2.60
C GLU A 125 3.74 -13.93 3.11
N GLN A 126 3.64 -12.63 2.88
CA GLN A 126 4.64 -11.67 3.33
C GLN A 126 4.64 -11.54 4.86
N VAL A 127 3.47 -11.46 5.47
CA VAL A 127 3.33 -11.36 6.93
C VAL A 127 3.96 -12.59 7.61
N GLU A 128 3.70 -13.78 7.11
CA GLU A 128 4.27 -15.01 7.65
C GLU A 128 5.81 -15.02 7.54
N LYS A 129 6.34 -14.61 6.40
CA LYS A 129 7.79 -14.51 6.19
C LYS A 129 8.44 -13.52 7.15
N ILE A 130 7.82 -12.36 7.34
CA ILE A 130 8.34 -11.30 8.21
C ILE A 130 8.26 -11.72 9.68
N GLU A 131 7.17 -12.38 10.07
CA GLU A 131 7.01 -12.92 11.42
C GLU A 131 8.04 -14.00 11.73
N ASP A 132 8.29 -14.89 10.77
CA ASP A 132 9.28 -15.96 10.91
C ASP A 132 10.70 -15.39 11.03
N LYS A 133 11.04 -14.44 10.17
CA LYS A 133 12.33 -13.76 10.20
C LYS A 133 12.20 -12.34 9.68
N PHE A 134 12.46 -11.36 10.54
CA PHE A 134 12.44 -9.96 10.13
C PHE A 134 13.52 -9.70 9.07
N PRO A 135 13.18 -9.05 7.93
CA PRO A 135 14.11 -8.87 6.82
C PRO A 135 15.34 -8.06 7.19
N SER A 136 16.47 -8.38 6.58
CA SER A 136 17.67 -7.54 6.65
C SER A 136 17.39 -6.17 6.03
N GLU A 137 18.16 -5.17 6.40
CA GLU A 137 17.94 -3.77 6.02
C GLU A 137 17.70 -3.60 4.50
N ASN A 138 18.47 -4.31 3.67
CA ASN A 138 18.35 -4.22 2.21
C ASN A 138 17.08 -4.87 1.64
N ASN A 139 16.35 -5.63 2.45
CA ASN A 139 15.18 -6.40 2.02
C ASN A 139 13.88 -5.93 2.70
N ARG A 140 13.88 -4.74 3.28
CA ARG A 140 12.73 -4.19 4.02
C ARG A 140 11.74 -3.42 3.16
N PHE A 141 12.02 -3.24 1.88
CA PHE A 141 11.09 -2.64 0.92
C PHE A 141 10.60 -3.71 -0.04
N ILE A 142 9.30 -4.00 0.02
CA ILE A 142 8.67 -5.07 -0.76
C ILE A 142 7.54 -4.47 -1.58
N GLU A 143 7.59 -4.64 -2.90
CA GLU A 143 6.53 -4.21 -3.80
C GLU A 143 5.73 -5.42 -4.29
N LEU A 144 4.41 -5.30 -4.20
CA LEU A 144 3.45 -6.28 -4.70
C LEU A 144 2.50 -5.59 -5.67
N GLU A 145 1.89 -6.36 -6.54
CA GLU A 145 0.89 -5.85 -7.48
C GLU A 145 -0.29 -6.80 -7.55
N ILE A 146 -1.48 -6.24 -7.62
CA ILE A 146 -2.72 -6.99 -7.83
C ILE A 146 -3.60 -6.28 -8.84
N ASP A 147 -4.08 -7.03 -9.84
CA ASP A 147 -4.96 -6.57 -10.91
C ASP A 147 -6.13 -7.53 -11.15
#